data_5b672fc1a7b72fc86adde0507e0d46bc
#
_entry.id   5b672fc1a7b72fc86adde0507e0d46bc
#
_cell.length_a   1.000
_cell.length_b   1.000
_cell.length_c   1.000
_cell.angle_alpha   90.00
_cell.angle_beta   90.00
_cell.angle_gamma   90.00
#
_symmetry.space_group_name_H-M   'P 1'
#
loop_
_entity.id
_entity.type
_entity.pdbx_description
1 polymer ?
#
loop_
_entity_poly.entity_id
_entity_poly.type
_entity_poly.pdbx_seq_one_letter_code
_entity_poly.pdbx_strand_id
1 'polypeptide(L)'
;MAFRSGDSFCSAWLYLPTTGSDTPVPVVVMGHGLGATREMGLAPYAERFAAAGLAVLVFTYRHLGDSGGEPRQVLSMAKQLADWDAAIDYAAGLPEIDRSRLAVWGSSLGGGHAIAVAARHPELRAAVSQCPFTDGLASAGALGMRESLTLFGFVARDVLAAVRGKEPVCVPVAAAPGQPGLMTAPDAVPGMLALLPEGYPWVNRAAARSVMSLIRYRPGRSAKHIAAPILICISSTDSVAPPAPTERYARQAPRGDVRLYAAGHFEFYFGEAFERLVADQTEFLVRHLQPAAVTSGLKVTDG
;
A
#
# COMPACT_ATOMS: atom_id res chain seq x y z
N MET A 1 17.91 -4.08 3.51
CA MET A 1 18.15 -4.97 2.35
C MET A 1 17.63 -4.34 1.07
N ALA A 2 17.94 -4.94 -0.10
CA ALA A 2 17.39 -4.46 -1.37
C ALA A 2 17.16 -5.65 -2.30
N PHE A 3 16.18 -5.53 -3.20
CA PHE A 3 15.88 -6.55 -4.22
C PHE A 3 15.75 -5.89 -5.60
N ARG A 4 16.08 -6.67 -6.64
CA ARG A 4 15.99 -6.19 -8.01
C ARG A 4 14.53 -6.03 -8.45
N SER A 5 14.20 -4.93 -9.12
CA SER A 5 12.91 -4.72 -9.77
C SER A 5 13.13 -4.05 -11.14
N GLY A 6 12.87 -4.80 -12.21
CA GLY A 6 13.14 -4.39 -13.58
C GLY A 6 14.61 -4.00 -13.80
N ASP A 7 14.81 -2.76 -14.25
CA ASP A 7 16.13 -2.16 -14.52
C ASP A 7 16.79 -1.50 -13.29
N SER A 8 16.17 -1.63 -12.11
CA SER A 8 16.58 -0.97 -10.88
C SER A 8 16.43 -1.89 -9.65
N PHE A 9 16.32 -1.30 -8.46
CA PHE A 9 16.11 -2.01 -7.21
C PHE A 9 15.12 -1.26 -6.30
N CYS A 10 14.49 -2.02 -5.39
CA CYS A 10 13.72 -1.51 -4.28
C CYS A 10 14.45 -1.80 -2.96
N SER A 11 14.56 -0.79 -2.09
CA SER A 11 15.03 -0.96 -0.72
C SER A 11 13.91 -1.48 0.17
N ALA A 12 14.24 -2.35 1.12
CA ALA A 12 13.27 -2.98 2.01
C ALA A 12 13.82 -3.21 3.41
N TRP A 13 12.90 -3.32 4.37
CA TRP A 13 13.13 -3.87 5.70
C TRP A 13 12.45 -5.22 5.81
N LEU A 14 13.11 -6.17 6.47
CA LEU A 14 12.53 -7.46 6.85
C LEU A 14 12.44 -7.52 8.37
N TYR A 15 11.22 -7.66 8.86
CA TYR A 15 10.91 -7.95 10.25
C TYR A 15 10.69 -9.45 10.37
N LEU A 16 11.39 -10.10 11.29
CA LEU A 16 11.20 -11.51 11.60
C LEU A 16 10.57 -11.66 12.98
N PRO A 17 9.73 -12.67 13.20
CA PRO A 17 9.19 -12.95 14.52
C PRO A 17 10.32 -13.23 15.51
N THR A 18 10.18 -12.71 16.73
CA THR A 18 11.16 -12.93 17.82
C THR A 18 11.06 -14.32 18.46
N THR A 19 9.95 -15.02 18.26
CA THR A 19 9.79 -16.40 18.70
C THR A 19 10.54 -17.31 17.77
N GLY A 20 11.77 -17.70 18.17
CA GLY A 20 12.66 -18.55 17.37
C GLY A 20 11.99 -19.83 16.92
N SER A 21 11.52 -19.84 15.69
CA SER A 21 11.06 -21.05 15.01
C SER A 21 12.19 -21.48 14.07
N ASP A 22 12.66 -22.72 14.21
CA ASP A 22 13.56 -23.34 13.25
C ASP A 22 12.87 -23.66 11.91
N THR A 23 11.56 -23.37 11.81
CA THR A 23 10.74 -23.61 10.62
C THR A 23 10.41 -22.30 9.91
N PRO A 24 10.35 -22.30 8.56
CA PRO A 24 9.95 -21.13 7.79
C PRO A 24 8.57 -20.58 8.21
N VAL A 25 8.46 -19.25 8.28
CA VAL A 25 7.29 -18.53 8.77
C VAL A 25 6.49 -17.90 7.63
N PRO A 26 5.18 -17.63 7.81
CA PRO A 26 4.40 -16.85 6.83
C PRO A 26 4.96 -15.43 6.66
N VAL A 27 4.72 -14.81 5.51
CA VAL A 27 5.15 -13.42 5.28
C VAL A 27 4.04 -12.53 4.76
N VAL A 28 4.06 -11.27 5.21
CA VAL A 28 3.25 -10.18 4.70
C VAL A 28 4.15 -9.20 3.95
N VAL A 29 3.91 -9.01 2.65
CA VAL A 29 4.59 -7.98 1.85
C VAL A 29 3.81 -6.69 1.96
N MET A 30 4.46 -5.59 2.38
CA MET A 30 3.82 -4.31 2.68
C MET A 30 4.31 -3.20 1.77
N GLY A 31 3.34 -2.41 1.22
CA GLY A 31 3.63 -1.23 0.42
C GLY A 31 2.92 0.03 0.91
N HIS A 32 3.64 1.14 0.80
CA HIS A 32 3.23 2.47 1.28
C HIS A 32 2.28 3.21 0.31
N GLY A 33 1.75 4.35 0.76
CA GLY A 33 0.86 5.22 0.02
C GLY A 33 1.56 6.14 -0.99
N LEU A 34 0.77 7.08 -1.55
CA LEU A 34 1.19 8.01 -2.59
C LEU A 34 2.37 8.89 -2.15
N GLY A 35 3.50 8.81 -2.85
CA GLY A 35 4.68 9.64 -2.61
C GLY A 35 5.32 9.49 -1.23
N ALA A 36 4.91 8.47 -0.46
CA ALA A 36 5.53 8.11 0.81
C ALA A 36 6.75 7.20 0.59
N THR A 37 7.31 6.71 1.68
CA THR A 37 8.35 5.69 1.73
C THR A 37 8.04 4.71 2.87
N ARG A 38 8.79 3.61 3.00
CA ARG A 38 8.58 2.60 4.06
C ARG A 38 8.75 3.15 5.48
N GLU A 39 9.50 4.25 5.63
CA GLU A 39 9.74 4.93 6.91
C GLU A 39 8.48 5.63 7.46
N MET A 40 7.52 5.91 6.57
CA MET A 40 6.36 6.75 6.89
C MET A 40 5.19 5.92 7.42
N GLY A 41 5.14 5.72 8.74
CA GLY A 41 4.01 5.14 9.46
C GLY A 41 3.80 3.62 9.29
N LEU A 42 4.69 2.89 8.61
CA LEU A 42 4.50 1.44 8.39
C LEU A 42 5.14 0.56 9.46
N ALA A 43 6.19 1.03 10.13
CA ALA A 43 6.90 0.26 11.16
C ALA A 43 5.99 -0.24 12.28
N PRO A 44 5.07 0.56 12.87
CA PRO A 44 4.19 0.08 13.93
C PRO A 44 3.30 -1.10 13.50
N TYR A 45 2.82 -1.10 12.25
CA TYR A 45 2.07 -2.24 11.69
C TYR A 45 2.96 -3.47 11.54
N ALA A 46 4.14 -3.30 10.95
CA ALA A 46 5.09 -4.39 10.74
C ALA A 46 5.51 -5.06 12.05
N GLU A 47 5.76 -4.28 13.09
CA GLU A 47 6.10 -4.75 14.43
C GLU A 47 4.96 -5.56 15.08
N ARG A 48 3.70 -5.13 14.93
CA ARG A 48 2.54 -5.87 15.45
C ARG A 48 2.36 -7.19 14.73
N PHE A 49 2.51 -7.22 13.40
CA PHE A 49 2.44 -8.45 12.63
C PHE A 49 3.61 -9.40 12.96
N ALA A 50 4.82 -8.86 13.14
CA ALA A 50 5.98 -9.65 13.57
C ALA A 50 5.80 -10.24 14.96
N ALA A 51 5.26 -9.48 15.91
CA ALA A 51 4.92 -9.95 17.25
C ALA A 51 3.85 -11.07 17.22
N ALA A 52 3.01 -11.11 16.19
CA ALA A 52 2.01 -12.16 15.99
C ALA A 52 2.54 -13.41 15.26
N GLY A 53 3.86 -13.50 15.01
CA GLY A 53 4.51 -14.65 14.39
C GLY A 53 4.56 -14.62 12.86
N LEU A 54 4.39 -13.45 12.25
CA LEU A 54 4.48 -13.26 10.80
C LEU A 54 5.78 -12.54 10.44
N ALA A 55 6.49 -12.99 9.41
CA ALA A 55 7.52 -12.15 8.81
C ALA A 55 6.86 -11.00 8.04
N VAL A 56 7.53 -9.85 7.96
CA VAL A 56 7.01 -8.69 7.24
C VAL A 56 8.10 -8.08 6.38
N LEU A 57 7.87 -8.01 5.07
CA LEU A 57 8.75 -7.31 4.12
C LEU A 57 8.12 -5.96 3.76
N VAL A 58 8.71 -4.87 4.23
CA VAL A 58 8.24 -3.50 3.94
C VAL A 58 9.20 -2.87 2.93
N PHE A 59 8.71 -2.43 1.77
CA PHE A 59 9.58 -1.89 0.73
C PHE A 59 9.20 -0.48 0.29
N THR A 60 10.18 0.24 -0.28
CA THR A 60 9.98 1.52 -0.95
C THR A 60 10.00 1.32 -2.45
N TYR A 61 9.01 1.89 -3.19
CA TYR A 61 8.96 1.79 -4.65
C TYR A 61 10.16 2.43 -5.33
N ARG A 62 10.52 1.94 -6.53
CA ARG A 62 11.49 2.60 -7.41
C ARG A 62 11.21 4.09 -7.56
N HIS A 63 12.24 4.87 -7.79
CA HIS A 63 12.26 6.33 -7.94
C HIS A 63 11.99 7.13 -6.67
N LEU A 64 11.76 6.45 -5.50
CA LEU A 64 11.48 7.08 -4.21
C LEU A 64 12.50 6.69 -3.14
N GLY A 65 12.64 7.53 -2.11
CA GLY A 65 13.51 7.27 -0.96
C GLY A 65 14.91 6.85 -1.37
N ASP A 66 15.40 5.79 -0.76
CA ASP A 66 16.69 5.15 -1.02
C ASP A 66 16.62 4.00 -2.04
N SER A 67 15.45 3.73 -2.62
CA SER A 67 15.31 2.84 -3.78
C SER A 67 15.92 3.47 -5.03
N GLY A 68 16.38 2.64 -5.95
CA GLY A 68 16.96 3.09 -7.20
C GLY A 68 15.92 3.61 -8.21
N GLY A 69 16.40 3.98 -9.38
CA GLY A 69 15.58 4.43 -10.52
C GLY A 69 15.68 5.92 -10.79
N GLU A 70 15.95 6.23 -12.05
CA GLU A 70 16.03 7.58 -12.59
C GLU A 70 15.00 7.78 -13.71
N PRO A 71 14.49 9.00 -13.92
CA PRO A 71 14.64 10.15 -13.01
C PRO A 71 13.90 9.96 -11.70
N ARG A 72 14.35 10.66 -10.63
CA ARG A 72 13.73 10.57 -9.31
C ARG A 72 12.30 11.12 -9.30
N GLN A 73 11.49 10.69 -8.30
CA GLN A 73 10.14 11.20 -8.02
C GLN A 73 9.11 10.94 -9.13
N VAL A 74 9.32 9.95 -10.00
CA VAL A 74 8.35 9.53 -11.00
C VAL A 74 7.46 8.43 -10.44
N LEU A 75 6.15 8.69 -10.32
CA LEU A 75 5.17 7.72 -9.86
C LEU A 75 4.52 7.05 -11.07
N SER A 76 4.91 5.83 -11.37
CA SER A 76 4.32 5.03 -12.45
C SER A 76 3.60 3.83 -11.84
N MET A 77 2.28 3.77 -11.99
CA MET A 77 1.48 2.66 -11.44
C MET A 77 1.92 1.31 -11.99
N ALA A 78 2.29 1.25 -13.26
CA ALA A 78 2.79 0.02 -13.87
C ALA A 78 4.13 -0.43 -13.26
N LYS A 79 5.07 0.51 -13.03
CA LYS A 79 6.34 0.20 -12.37
C LYS A 79 6.15 -0.19 -10.92
N GLN A 80 5.28 0.51 -10.18
CA GLN A 80 4.98 0.16 -8.78
C GLN A 80 4.32 -1.21 -8.65
N LEU A 81 3.43 -1.58 -9.57
CA LEU A 81 2.87 -2.93 -9.61
C LEU A 81 3.94 -3.98 -9.92
N ALA A 82 4.90 -3.69 -10.80
CA ALA A 82 6.04 -4.57 -11.03
C ALA A 82 6.99 -4.65 -9.82
N ASP A 83 7.07 -3.57 -9.00
CA ASP A 83 7.80 -3.60 -7.72
C ASP A 83 7.16 -4.55 -6.72
N TRP A 84 5.80 -4.59 -6.69
CA TRP A 84 5.07 -5.55 -5.88
C TRP A 84 5.32 -6.98 -6.32
N ASP A 85 5.28 -7.28 -7.64
CA ASP A 85 5.56 -8.61 -8.17
C ASP A 85 6.98 -9.05 -7.76
N ALA A 86 7.96 -8.17 -7.92
CA ALA A 86 9.35 -8.43 -7.53
C ALA A 86 9.53 -8.59 -5.99
N ALA A 87 8.76 -7.85 -5.18
CA ALA A 87 8.80 -7.97 -3.72
C ALA A 87 8.23 -9.31 -3.24
N ILE A 88 7.15 -9.78 -3.87
CA ILE A 88 6.55 -11.10 -3.59
C ILE A 88 7.53 -12.21 -3.95
N ASP A 89 8.11 -12.16 -5.15
CA ASP A 89 9.11 -13.14 -5.61
C ASP A 89 10.34 -13.17 -4.70
N TYR A 90 10.82 -11.98 -4.31
CA TYR A 90 11.95 -11.86 -3.39
C TYR A 90 11.64 -12.46 -2.02
N ALA A 91 10.49 -12.10 -1.43
CA ALA A 91 10.06 -12.64 -0.15
C ALA A 91 9.92 -14.17 -0.19
N ALA A 92 9.30 -14.72 -1.25
CA ALA A 92 9.13 -16.16 -1.45
C ALA A 92 10.45 -16.93 -1.60
N GLY A 93 11.54 -16.24 -1.98
CA GLY A 93 12.88 -16.80 -2.14
C GLY A 93 13.73 -16.80 -0.88
N LEU A 94 13.29 -16.16 0.21
CA LEU A 94 14.04 -16.10 1.46
C LEU A 94 13.95 -17.43 2.23
N PRO A 95 15.06 -17.93 2.79
CA PRO A 95 15.08 -19.23 3.48
C PRO A 95 14.23 -19.26 4.76
N GLU A 96 14.00 -18.09 5.38
CA GLU A 96 13.18 -17.96 6.59
C GLU A 96 11.67 -17.98 6.29
N ILE A 97 11.27 -17.95 5.01
CA ILE A 97 9.88 -17.74 4.60
C ILE A 97 9.25 -19.02 4.04
N ASP A 98 8.06 -19.32 4.53
CA ASP A 98 7.20 -20.32 3.92
C ASP A 98 6.47 -19.71 2.71
N ARG A 99 7.01 -20.01 1.52
CA ARG A 99 6.48 -19.53 0.23
C ARG A 99 5.03 -19.94 -0.07
N SER A 100 4.46 -20.87 0.68
CA SER A 100 3.06 -21.27 0.55
C SER A 100 2.09 -20.40 1.37
N ARG A 101 2.62 -19.49 2.22
CA ARG A 101 1.86 -18.66 3.15
C ARG A 101 2.23 -17.18 2.99
N LEU A 102 1.92 -16.63 1.81
CA LEU A 102 2.18 -15.25 1.44
C LEU A 102 0.90 -14.40 1.54
N ALA A 103 1.02 -13.20 2.07
CA ALA A 103 -0.03 -12.18 2.03
C ALA A 103 0.53 -10.83 1.56
N VAL A 104 -0.36 -9.94 1.13
CA VAL A 104 -0.03 -8.56 0.79
C VAL A 104 -0.81 -7.61 1.68
N TRP A 105 -0.19 -6.49 2.03
CA TRP A 105 -0.79 -5.42 2.80
C TRP A 105 -0.43 -4.06 2.18
N GLY A 106 -1.39 -3.20 2.00
CA GLY A 106 -1.11 -1.86 1.49
C GLY A 106 -2.05 -0.81 2.08
N SER A 107 -1.55 0.43 2.18
CA SER A 107 -2.33 1.56 2.65
C SER A 107 -2.45 2.65 1.58
N SER A 108 -3.61 3.28 1.49
CA SER A 108 -3.90 4.36 0.55
C SER A 108 -3.68 3.93 -0.90
N LEU A 109 -2.77 4.54 -1.66
CA LEU A 109 -2.39 4.06 -3.00
C LEU A 109 -1.85 2.62 -2.94
N GLY A 110 -1.06 2.29 -1.91
CA GLY A 110 -0.62 0.91 -1.64
C GLY A 110 -1.77 -0.05 -1.38
N GLY A 111 -2.85 0.41 -0.74
CA GLY A 111 -4.10 -0.34 -0.57
C GLY A 111 -4.79 -0.63 -1.90
N GLY A 112 -4.80 0.34 -2.81
CA GLY A 112 -5.23 0.13 -4.19
C GLY A 112 -4.34 -0.88 -4.92
N HIS A 113 -3.02 -0.82 -4.72
CA HIS A 113 -2.10 -1.81 -5.27
C HIS A 113 -2.36 -3.21 -4.69
N ALA A 114 -2.59 -3.34 -3.37
CA ALA A 114 -2.91 -4.62 -2.74
C ALA A 114 -4.14 -5.29 -3.38
N ILE A 115 -5.20 -4.52 -3.72
CA ILE A 115 -6.36 -5.01 -4.49
C ILE A 115 -5.93 -5.53 -5.88
N ALA A 116 -5.15 -4.73 -6.62
CA ALA A 116 -4.73 -5.08 -7.97
C ALA A 116 -3.77 -6.27 -8.00
N VAL A 117 -2.87 -6.36 -7.02
CA VAL A 117 -1.90 -7.44 -6.84
C VAL A 117 -2.62 -8.74 -6.44
N ALA A 118 -3.51 -8.69 -5.46
CA ALA A 118 -4.27 -9.87 -5.03
C ALA A 118 -5.13 -10.47 -6.15
N ALA A 119 -5.59 -9.65 -7.10
CA ALA A 119 -6.33 -10.13 -8.26
C ALA A 119 -5.45 -10.83 -9.32
N ARG A 120 -4.12 -10.59 -9.31
CA ARG A 120 -3.15 -11.18 -10.26
C ARG A 120 -2.38 -12.36 -9.67
N HIS A 121 -2.36 -12.48 -8.35
CA HIS A 121 -1.62 -13.47 -7.58
C HIS A 121 -2.58 -14.41 -6.83
N PRO A 122 -3.15 -15.41 -7.53
CA PRO A 122 -4.11 -16.35 -6.92
C PRO A 122 -3.46 -17.27 -5.86
N GLU A 123 -2.14 -17.37 -5.82
CA GLU A 123 -1.37 -18.09 -4.81
C GLU A 123 -1.34 -17.40 -3.44
N LEU A 124 -1.69 -16.11 -3.36
CA LEU A 124 -1.76 -15.39 -2.09
C LEU A 124 -2.83 -15.99 -1.17
N ARG A 125 -2.48 -16.10 0.11
CA ARG A 125 -3.38 -16.64 1.13
C ARG A 125 -4.28 -15.59 1.74
N ALA A 126 -3.87 -14.32 1.72
CA ALA A 126 -4.65 -13.20 2.21
C ALA A 126 -4.19 -11.88 1.59
N ALA A 127 -5.06 -10.88 1.64
CA ALA A 127 -4.72 -9.50 1.32
C ALA A 127 -5.36 -8.54 2.32
N VAL A 128 -4.67 -7.44 2.65
CA VAL A 128 -5.23 -6.33 3.44
C VAL A 128 -5.10 -5.04 2.64
N SER A 129 -6.20 -4.32 2.52
CA SER A 129 -6.29 -3.06 1.80
C SER A 129 -6.84 -1.99 2.74
N GLN A 130 -5.95 -1.12 3.24
CA GLN A 130 -6.25 -0.07 4.20
C GLN A 130 -6.52 1.26 3.50
N CYS A 131 -7.64 1.95 3.84
CA CYS A 131 -8.08 3.23 3.26
C CYS A 131 -7.73 3.39 1.76
N PRO A 132 -8.13 2.43 0.88
CA PRO A 132 -7.52 2.31 -0.43
C PRO A 132 -7.94 3.40 -1.42
N PHE A 133 -6.97 3.86 -2.20
CA PHE A 133 -7.24 4.55 -3.47
C PHE A 133 -7.77 3.56 -4.50
N THR A 134 -9.05 3.67 -4.88
CA THR A 134 -9.71 2.67 -5.73
C THR A 134 -10.07 3.14 -7.12
N ASP A 135 -10.19 4.47 -7.36
CA ASP A 135 -10.62 5.01 -8.65
C ASP A 135 -10.05 6.41 -8.91
N GLY A 136 -9.07 6.48 -9.79
CA GLY A 136 -8.40 7.74 -10.16
C GLY A 136 -9.31 8.75 -10.85
N LEU A 137 -10.32 8.31 -11.61
CA LEU A 137 -11.27 9.22 -12.22
C LEU A 137 -12.22 9.83 -11.18
N ALA A 138 -12.66 9.05 -10.19
CA ALA A 138 -13.49 9.56 -9.10
C ALA A 138 -12.72 10.57 -8.25
N SER A 139 -11.44 10.30 -7.95
CA SER A 139 -10.56 11.22 -7.22
C SER A 139 -10.29 12.50 -8.01
N ALA A 140 -10.04 12.40 -9.32
CA ALA A 140 -9.83 13.57 -10.18
C ALA A 140 -11.10 14.44 -10.29
N GLY A 141 -12.28 13.84 -10.28
CA GLY A 141 -13.56 14.55 -10.31
C GLY A 141 -13.85 15.38 -9.06
N ALA A 142 -13.14 15.15 -7.96
CA ALA A 142 -13.23 15.92 -6.73
C ALA A 142 -12.38 17.22 -6.76
N LEU A 143 -11.48 17.37 -7.75
CA LEU A 143 -10.67 18.57 -7.93
C LEU A 143 -11.49 19.69 -8.60
N GLY A 144 -11.31 20.93 -8.15
CA GLY A 144 -11.88 22.09 -8.81
C GLY A 144 -11.35 22.31 -10.23
N MET A 145 -12.09 23.02 -11.07
CA MET A 145 -11.68 23.26 -12.47
C MET A 145 -10.38 24.05 -12.56
N ARG A 146 -10.18 25.04 -11.70
CA ARG A 146 -8.99 25.90 -11.69
C ARG A 146 -7.74 25.10 -11.31
N GLU A 147 -7.84 24.26 -10.26
CA GLU A 147 -6.78 23.36 -9.82
C GLU A 147 -6.42 22.36 -10.94
N SER A 148 -7.44 21.78 -11.58
CA SER A 148 -7.26 20.84 -12.69
C SER A 148 -6.53 21.46 -13.87
N LEU A 149 -6.90 22.69 -14.29
CA LEU A 149 -6.23 23.40 -15.37
C LEU A 149 -4.76 23.74 -15.03
N THR A 150 -4.51 24.19 -13.80
CA THR A 150 -3.16 24.47 -13.33
C THR A 150 -2.30 23.22 -13.33
N LEU A 151 -2.82 22.11 -12.79
CA LEU A 151 -2.13 20.82 -12.75
C LEU A 151 -1.85 20.30 -14.16
N PHE A 152 -2.80 20.45 -15.09
CA PHE A 152 -2.61 20.08 -16.49
C PHE A 152 -1.47 20.86 -17.16
N GLY A 153 -1.31 22.15 -16.85
CA GLY A 153 -0.19 22.97 -17.31
C GLY A 153 1.18 22.43 -16.83
N PHE A 154 1.28 21.96 -15.57
CA PHE A 154 2.47 21.29 -15.06
C PHE A 154 2.71 19.95 -15.78
N VAL A 155 1.66 19.15 -16.01
CA VAL A 155 1.75 17.87 -16.71
C VAL A 155 2.30 18.07 -18.13
N ALA A 156 1.77 19.05 -18.88
CA ALA A 156 2.23 19.33 -20.24
C ALA A 156 3.72 19.73 -20.27
N ARG A 157 4.15 20.58 -19.33
CA ARG A 157 5.56 20.99 -19.20
C ARG A 157 6.46 19.81 -18.83
N ASP A 158 6.03 18.93 -17.95
CA ASP A 158 6.81 17.75 -17.54
C ASP A 158 6.93 16.71 -18.65
N VAL A 159 5.84 16.46 -19.39
CA VAL A 159 5.88 15.60 -20.59
C VAL A 159 6.87 16.14 -21.62
N LEU A 160 6.83 17.47 -21.87
CA LEU A 160 7.77 18.11 -22.78
C LEU A 160 9.22 18.03 -22.30
N ALA A 161 9.45 18.17 -20.99
CA ALA A 161 10.77 18.01 -20.36
C ALA A 161 11.27 16.57 -20.55
N ALA A 162 10.41 15.56 -20.33
CA ALA A 162 10.75 14.16 -20.51
C ALA A 162 11.15 13.81 -21.95
N VAL A 163 10.40 14.29 -22.95
CA VAL A 163 10.73 14.08 -24.37
C VAL A 163 12.10 14.70 -24.74
N ARG A 164 12.50 15.76 -24.03
CA ARG A 164 13.79 16.43 -24.23
C ARG A 164 14.92 15.89 -23.36
N GLY A 165 14.71 14.79 -22.63
CA GLY A 165 15.69 14.21 -21.70
C GLY A 165 16.07 15.12 -20.53
N LYS A 166 15.17 16.06 -20.15
CA LYS A 166 15.38 17.00 -19.04
C LYS A 166 14.79 16.45 -17.75
N GLU A 167 15.25 17.01 -16.63
CA GLU A 167 14.73 16.73 -15.29
C GLU A 167 13.21 16.94 -15.20
N PRO A 168 12.51 16.13 -14.37
CA PRO A 168 11.08 16.24 -14.16
C PRO A 168 10.64 17.60 -13.66
N VAL A 169 9.58 18.14 -14.26
CA VAL A 169 8.82 19.24 -13.65
C VAL A 169 7.89 18.64 -12.58
N CYS A 170 8.17 18.98 -11.34
CA CYS A 170 7.46 18.39 -10.22
C CYS A 170 6.33 19.27 -9.68
N VAL A 171 5.35 18.62 -9.04
CA VAL A 171 4.32 19.22 -8.20
C VAL A 171 4.41 18.61 -6.79
N PRO A 172 3.91 19.28 -5.73
CA PRO A 172 3.82 18.67 -4.41
C PRO A 172 3.01 17.37 -4.41
N VAL A 173 3.44 16.40 -3.61
CA VAL A 173 2.63 15.22 -3.27
C VAL A 173 1.44 15.63 -2.42
N ALA A 174 1.68 16.42 -1.36
CA ALA A 174 0.67 17.01 -0.51
C ALA A 174 0.78 18.54 -0.55
N ALA A 175 -0.35 19.22 -0.77
CA ALA A 175 -0.46 20.67 -0.81
C ALA A 175 -1.70 21.15 -0.08
N ALA A 176 -1.72 22.44 0.30
CA ALA A 176 -2.91 23.05 0.90
C ALA A 176 -4.08 23.09 -0.12
N PRO A 177 -5.32 23.12 0.34
CA PRO A 177 -6.49 23.30 -0.53
C PRO A 177 -6.34 24.49 -1.46
N GLY A 178 -6.70 24.33 -2.74
CA GLY A 178 -6.55 25.35 -3.77
C GLY A 178 -5.15 25.53 -4.34
N GLN A 179 -4.15 24.82 -3.84
CA GLN A 179 -2.80 24.79 -4.41
C GLN A 179 -2.63 23.59 -5.35
N PRO A 180 -1.74 23.68 -6.36
CA PRO A 180 -1.44 22.53 -7.20
C PRO A 180 -0.71 21.44 -6.41
N GLY A 181 -1.26 20.22 -6.41
CA GLY A 181 -0.68 19.06 -5.71
C GLY A 181 -1.42 17.77 -6.09
N LEU A 182 -0.88 16.63 -5.69
CA LEU A 182 -1.53 15.33 -5.93
C LEU A 182 -2.62 15.03 -4.90
N MET A 183 -2.42 15.48 -3.66
CA MET A 183 -3.39 15.45 -2.55
C MET A 183 -3.54 16.87 -2.02
N THR A 184 -4.78 17.38 -2.03
CA THR A 184 -5.09 18.76 -1.63
C THR A 184 -6.20 18.83 -0.58
N ALA A 185 -6.51 17.70 0.06
CA ALA A 185 -7.42 17.66 1.20
C ALA A 185 -6.85 18.48 2.37
N PRO A 186 -7.69 19.07 3.24
CA PRO A 186 -7.24 19.93 4.34
C PRO A 186 -6.24 19.25 5.29
N ASP A 187 -6.36 17.95 5.47
CA ASP A 187 -5.50 17.12 6.33
C ASP A 187 -4.32 16.47 5.58
N ALA A 188 -4.17 16.67 4.27
CA ALA A 188 -3.12 16.03 3.47
C ALA A 188 -1.71 16.44 3.92
N VAL A 189 -1.44 17.73 4.08
CA VAL A 189 -0.12 18.22 4.51
C VAL A 189 0.17 17.85 5.96
N PRO A 190 -0.68 18.19 6.95
CA PRO A 190 -0.40 17.82 8.34
C PRO A 190 -0.35 16.30 8.54
N GLY A 191 -1.18 15.54 7.85
CA GLY A 191 -1.17 14.08 7.92
C GLY A 191 0.11 13.46 7.39
N MET A 192 0.58 13.88 6.21
CA MET A 192 1.87 13.41 5.68
C MET A 192 3.05 13.77 6.59
N LEU A 193 3.06 14.97 7.17
CA LEU A 193 4.10 15.39 8.10
C LEU A 193 4.07 14.58 9.40
N ALA A 194 2.89 14.23 9.90
CA ALA A 194 2.75 13.41 11.10
C ALA A 194 3.26 11.95 10.92
N LEU A 195 3.33 11.45 9.68
CA LEU A 195 3.87 10.12 9.37
C LEU A 195 5.41 10.09 9.38
N LEU A 196 6.08 11.24 9.39
CA LEU A 196 7.54 11.31 9.28
C LEU A 196 8.20 10.94 10.61
N PRO A 197 9.19 10.02 10.60
CA PRO A 197 10.11 9.91 11.71
C PRO A 197 10.86 11.24 11.93
N GLU A 198 11.28 11.48 13.16
CA GLU A 198 12.06 12.66 13.50
C GLU A 198 13.31 12.79 12.61
N GLY A 199 13.48 13.97 11.99
CA GLY A 199 14.63 14.26 11.12
C GLY A 199 14.63 13.56 9.75
N TYR A 200 13.56 12.81 9.40
CA TYR A 200 13.52 12.13 8.09
C TYR A 200 13.36 13.11 6.92
N PRO A 201 14.25 13.07 5.90
CA PRO A 201 14.26 14.04 4.80
C PRO A 201 13.25 13.66 3.70
N TRP A 202 11.96 13.72 4.01
CA TRP A 202 10.93 13.41 3.01
C TRP A 202 10.92 14.45 1.87
N VAL A 203 10.80 13.95 0.65
CA VAL A 203 10.75 14.78 -0.56
C VAL A 203 9.29 14.96 -0.99
N ASN A 204 8.65 16.06 -0.55
CA ASN A 204 7.26 16.40 -0.90
C ASN A 204 7.14 16.89 -2.34
N ARG A 205 7.49 16.06 -3.31
CA ARG A 205 7.31 16.36 -4.75
C ARG A 205 7.20 15.09 -5.57
N ALA A 206 6.49 15.17 -6.68
CA ALA A 206 6.41 14.11 -7.69
C ALA A 206 6.40 14.72 -9.09
N ALA A 207 6.93 14.01 -10.06
CA ALA A 207 6.87 14.41 -11.47
C ALA A 207 5.41 14.62 -11.90
N ALA A 208 5.09 15.76 -12.48
CA ALA A 208 3.70 16.13 -12.78
C ALA A 208 3.02 15.14 -13.75
N ARG A 209 3.78 14.52 -14.67
CA ARG A 209 3.27 13.46 -15.56
C ARG A 209 2.71 12.23 -14.83
N SER A 210 3.07 12.03 -13.56
CA SER A 210 2.51 10.96 -12.70
C SER A 210 1.00 11.06 -12.55
N VAL A 211 0.43 12.27 -12.63
CA VAL A 211 -1.02 12.53 -12.62
C VAL A 211 -1.75 11.70 -13.68
N MET A 212 -1.17 11.57 -14.89
CA MET A 212 -1.78 10.81 -15.98
C MET A 212 -1.87 9.30 -15.64
N SER A 213 -0.88 8.78 -14.92
CA SER A 213 -0.86 7.41 -14.44
C SER A 213 -1.90 7.20 -13.33
N LEU A 214 -2.00 8.14 -12.38
CA LEU A 214 -2.96 8.11 -11.28
C LEU A 214 -4.42 8.18 -11.75
N ILE A 215 -4.75 9.13 -12.64
CA ILE A 215 -6.12 9.29 -13.15
C ILE A 215 -6.62 8.04 -13.87
N ARG A 216 -5.74 7.37 -14.63
CA ARG A 216 -6.09 6.14 -15.35
C ARG A 216 -6.14 4.90 -14.47
N TYR A 217 -5.55 4.97 -13.27
CA TYR A 217 -5.47 3.85 -12.37
C TYR A 217 -6.76 3.63 -11.61
N ARG A 218 -7.38 2.49 -11.81
CA ARG A 218 -8.68 2.11 -11.22
C ARG A 218 -8.62 0.72 -10.59
N PRO A 219 -7.79 0.52 -9.55
CA PRO A 219 -7.55 -0.80 -8.96
C PRO A 219 -8.80 -1.44 -8.37
N GLY A 220 -9.77 -0.64 -7.92
CA GLY A 220 -11.03 -1.14 -7.41
C GLY A 220 -11.77 -2.07 -8.37
N ARG A 221 -11.60 -1.89 -9.70
CA ARG A 221 -12.19 -2.77 -10.71
C ARG A 221 -11.68 -4.20 -10.64
N SER A 222 -10.51 -4.42 -10.05
CA SER A 222 -9.92 -5.75 -9.89
C SER A 222 -10.51 -6.52 -8.71
N ALA A 223 -11.24 -5.88 -7.80
CA ALA A 223 -11.77 -6.51 -6.60
C ALA A 223 -12.58 -7.79 -6.87
N LYS A 224 -13.39 -7.80 -7.94
CA LYS A 224 -14.20 -8.95 -8.36
C LYS A 224 -13.39 -10.16 -8.85
N HIS A 225 -12.10 -10.01 -9.09
CA HIS A 225 -11.21 -11.07 -9.57
C HIS A 225 -10.29 -11.64 -8.49
N ILE A 226 -10.39 -11.13 -7.24
CA ILE A 226 -9.56 -11.59 -6.14
C ILE A 226 -10.04 -12.97 -5.68
N ALA A 227 -9.15 -13.96 -5.75
CA ALA A 227 -9.42 -15.32 -5.28
C ALA A 227 -9.18 -15.49 -3.78
N ALA A 228 -8.16 -14.81 -3.25
CA ALA A 228 -7.80 -14.84 -1.83
C ALA A 228 -8.84 -14.10 -0.95
N PRO A 229 -8.96 -14.47 0.34
CA PRO A 229 -9.62 -13.60 1.31
C PRO A 229 -8.96 -12.22 1.33
N ILE A 230 -9.77 -11.15 1.33
CA ILE A 230 -9.28 -9.78 1.43
C ILE A 230 -10.04 -9.00 2.50
N LEU A 231 -9.30 -8.39 3.43
CA LEU A 231 -9.82 -7.41 4.38
C LEU A 231 -9.68 -6.01 3.78
N ILE A 232 -10.80 -5.30 3.64
CA ILE A 232 -10.82 -3.92 3.13
C ILE A 232 -11.28 -3.01 4.27
N CYS A 233 -10.34 -2.23 4.81
CA CYS A 233 -10.57 -1.30 5.89
C CYS A 233 -10.87 0.09 5.31
N ILE A 234 -12.10 0.57 5.47
CA ILE A 234 -12.57 1.82 4.89
C ILE A 234 -12.65 2.90 5.98
N SER A 235 -11.98 4.02 5.75
CA SER A 235 -12.15 5.24 6.53
C SER A 235 -13.47 5.90 6.10
N SER A 236 -14.46 6.02 7.01
CA SER A 236 -15.77 6.55 6.66
C SER A 236 -15.78 8.08 6.50
N THR A 237 -14.77 8.76 7.04
CA THR A 237 -14.60 10.22 6.95
C THR A 237 -13.34 10.59 6.14
N ASP A 238 -12.94 9.73 5.22
CA ASP A 238 -11.74 9.92 4.39
C ASP A 238 -11.90 11.13 3.46
N SER A 239 -11.03 12.10 3.65
CA SER A 239 -10.96 13.33 2.85
C SER A 239 -10.06 13.20 1.62
N VAL A 240 -9.18 12.16 1.60
CA VAL A 240 -8.15 11.93 0.57
C VAL A 240 -8.61 10.89 -0.44
N ALA A 241 -9.12 9.75 0.04
CA ALA A 241 -9.63 8.66 -0.77
C ALA A 241 -11.13 8.44 -0.48
N PRO A 242 -12.04 9.08 -1.22
CA PRO A 242 -13.47 9.06 -0.92
C PRO A 242 -14.02 7.64 -0.70
N PRO A 243 -14.77 7.38 0.40
CA PRO A 243 -15.20 6.03 0.77
C PRO A 243 -16.21 5.40 -0.20
N ALA A 244 -17.10 6.19 -0.80
CA ALA A 244 -18.20 5.67 -1.62
C ALA A 244 -17.75 4.84 -2.85
N PRO A 245 -16.72 5.25 -3.65
CA PRO A 245 -16.17 4.38 -4.70
C PRO A 245 -15.56 3.10 -4.13
N THR A 246 -14.88 3.20 -2.99
CA THR A 246 -14.24 2.06 -2.33
C THR A 246 -15.28 1.03 -1.87
N GLU A 247 -16.34 1.45 -1.20
CA GLU A 247 -17.43 0.56 -0.78
C GLU A 247 -18.06 -0.18 -1.97
N ARG A 248 -18.31 0.56 -3.07
CA ARG A 248 -18.90 -0.05 -4.28
C ARG A 248 -18.04 -1.15 -4.86
N TYR A 249 -16.71 -0.97 -4.89
CA TYR A 249 -15.78 -1.99 -5.38
C TYR A 249 -15.56 -3.11 -4.37
N ALA A 250 -15.45 -2.79 -3.08
CA ALA A 250 -15.24 -3.76 -2.01
C ALA A 250 -16.35 -4.83 -1.98
N ARG A 251 -17.61 -4.43 -2.20
CA ARG A 251 -18.76 -5.36 -2.27
C ARG A 251 -18.69 -6.35 -3.43
N GLN A 252 -17.79 -6.16 -4.39
CA GLN A 252 -17.59 -7.06 -5.53
C GLN A 252 -16.54 -8.14 -5.25
N ALA A 253 -15.76 -8.03 -4.17
CA ALA A 253 -14.75 -9.01 -3.81
C ALA A 253 -15.43 -10.31 -3.33
N PRO A 254 -15.19 -11.47 -3.99
CA PRO A 254 -15.91 -12.72 -3.68
C PRO A 254 -15.68 -13.22 -2.25
N ARG A 255 -14.52 -12.89 -1.67
CA ARG A 255 -14.13 -13.25 -0.30
C ARG A 255 -13.71 -12.00 0.50
N GLY A 256 -14.43 -10.89 0.27
CA GLY A 256 -14.17 -9.61 0.93
C GLY A 256 -14.75 -9.55 2.35
N ASP A 257 -13.91 -9.26 3.34
CA ASP A 257 -14.32 -8.76 4.66
C ASP A 257 -14.18 -7.22 4.62
N VAL A 258 -15.30 -6.50 4.69
CA VAL A 258 -15.33 -5.05 4.54
C VAL A 258 -15.67 -4.42 5.88
N ARG A 259 -14.76 -3.62 6.43
CA ARG A 259 -14.94 -2.96 7.72
C ARG A 259 -14.84 -1.44 7.56
N LEU A 260 -15.82 -0.74 8.14
CA LEU A 260 -15.86 0.72 8.21
C LEU A 260 -15.38 1.19 9.58
N TYR A 261 -14.50 2.18 9.56
CA TYR A 261 -13.96 2.81 10.76
C TYR A 261 -14.31 4.30 10.75
N ALA A 262 -14.87 4.79 11.86
CA ALA A 262 -15.18 6.19 12.05
C ALA A 262 -13.92 7.00 12.39
N ALA A 263 -13.05 7.12 11.39
CA ALA A 263 -11.74 7.79 11.49
C ALA A 263 -11.36 8.37 10.13
N GLY A 264 -10.55 9.43 10.11
CA GLY A 264 -9.99 10.05 8.90
C GLY A 264 -8.84 9.23 8.31
N HIS A 265 -8.38 9.65 7.10
CA HIS A 265 -7.35 8.95 6.34
C HIS A 265 -6.06 8.71 7.12
N PHE A 266 -5.56 9.74 7.80
CA PHE A 266 -4.30 9.69 8.54
C PHE A 266 -4.47 9.21 9.99
N GLU A 267 -5.68 9.25 10.54
CA GLU A 267 -5.96 8.74 11.89
C GLU A 267 -5.72 7.22 11.99
N PHE A 268 -5.76 6.52 10.88
CA PHE A 268 -5.43 5.08 10.83
C PHE A 268 -4.00 4.75 11.28
N TYR A 269 -3.12 5.72 11.37
CA TYR A 269 -1.74 5.51 11.78
C TYR A 269 -1.47 5.86 13.25
N PHE A 270 -2.46 6.39 13.97
CA PHE A 270 -2.25 6.93 15.33
C PHE A 270 -3.40 6.58 16.29
N GLY A 271 -3.06 6.54 17.58
CA GLY A 271 -4.01 6.49 18.67
C GLY A 271 -4.95 5.27 18.64
N GLU A 272 -6.17 5.48 19.12
CA GLU A 272 -7.17 4.41 19.26
C GLU A 272 -7.60 3.80 17.91
N ALA A 273 -7.69 4.62 16.87
CA ALA A 273 -8.03 4.14 15.53
C ALA A 273 -6.98 3.14 15.01
N PHE A 274 -5.69 3.45 15.18
CA PHE A 274 -4.60 2.53 14.85
C PHE A 274 -4.69 1.23 15.65
N GLU A 275 -4.87 1.30 16.98
CA GLU A 275 -4.89 0.12 17.84
C GLU A 275 -6.03 -0.84 17.44
N ARG A 276 -7.22 -0.31 17.20
CA ARG A 276 -8.37 -1.10 16.74
C ARG A 276 -8.10 -1.72 15.36
N LEU A 277 -7.61 -0.91 14.44
CA LEU A 277 -7.37 -1.33 13.05
C LEU A 277 -6.29 -2.41 12.97
N VAL A 278 -5.15 -2.21 13.66
CA VAL A 278 -4.04 -3.17 13.63
C VAL A 278 -4.41 -4.49 14.30
N ALA A 279 -5.25 -4.47 15.35
CA ALA A 279 -5.77 -5.67 15.98
C ALA A 279 -6.64 -6.49 15.00
N ASP A 280 -7.59 -5.83 14.34
CA ASP A 280 -8.45 -6.45 13.33
C ASP A 280 -7.66 -7.05 12.16
N GLN A 281 -6.65 -6.33 11.69
CA GLN A 281 -5.79 -6.78 10.59
C GLN A 281 -4.89 -7.94 11.01
N THR A 282 -4.33 -7.88 12.21
CA THR A 282 -3.50 -8.97 12.77
C THR A 282 -4.32 -10.25 12.91
N GLU A 283 -5.51 -10.16 13.47
CA GLU A 283 -6.43 -11.31 13.60
C GLU A 283 -6.74 -11.92 12.22
N PHE A 284 -7.06 -11.07 11.25
CA PHE A 284 -7.36 -11.52 9.89
C PHE A 284 -6.15 -12.22 9.24
N LEU A 285 -4.97 -11.63 9.30
CA LEU A 285 -3.75 -12.19 8.73
C LEU A 285 -3.36 -13.53 9.40
N VAL A 286 -3.39 -13.58 10.73
CA VAL A 286 -3.08 -14.81 11.48
C VAL A 286 -4.06 -15.93 11.11
N ARG A 287 -5.35 -15.65 11.05
CA ARG A 287 -6.39 -16.63 10.67
C ARG A 287 -6.13 -17.27 9.30
N HIS A 288 -5.62 -16.50 8.35
CA HIS A 288 -5.46 -16.97 6.96
C HIS A 288 -4.05 -17.46 6.63
N LEU A 289 -3.04 -17.08 7.41
CA LEU A 289 -1.64 -17.42 7.18
C LEU A 289 -1.11 -18.53 8.09
N GLN A 290 -1.63 -18.66 9.32
CA GLN A 290 -1.21 -19.75 10.18
C GLN A 290 -1.93 -21.06 9.79
N PRO A 291 -1.27 -22.23 9.91
CA PRO A 291 -1.96 -23.50 9.70
C PRO A 291 -3.10 -23.60 10.71
N ALA A 292 -4.25 -24.10 10.27
CA ALA A 292 -5.32 -24.46 11.20
C ALA A 292 -4.72 -25.36 12.28
N ALA A 293 -4.92 -24.99 13.55
CA ALA A 293 -4.49 -25.85 14.65
C ALA A 293 -5.00 -27.24 14.35
N VAL A 294 -4.08 -28.21 14.23
CA VAL A 294 -4.45 -29.62 14.09
C VAL A 294 -5.14 -29.95 15.40
N THR A 295 -6.47 -29.98 15.38
CA THR A 295 -7.22 -30.61 16.45
C THR A 295 -6.78 -32.06 16.45
N SER A 296 -5.83 -32.38 17.32
CA SER A 296 -5.47 -33.75 17.63
C SER A 296 -6.74 -34.41 18.15
N GLY A 297 -7.45 -35.08 17.25
CA GLY A 297 -8.54 -35.95 17.66
C GLY A 297 -7.95 -37.00 18.59
N LEU A 298 -8.27 -36.93 19.85
CA LEU A 298 -8.08 -38.04 20.78
C LEU A 298 -8.78 -39.24 20.19
N LYS A 299 -8.00 -40.17 19.60
CA LYS A 299 -8.47 -41.52 19.39
C LYS A 299 -8.61 -42.15 20.78
N VAL A 300 -9.81 -42.17 21.32
CA VAL A 300 -10.15 -43.07 22.43
C VAL A 300 -10.19 -44.45 21.79
N THR A 301 -9.16 -45.26 22.04
CA THR A 301 -9.19 -46.70 21.80
C THR A 301 -9.80 -47.29 23.04
N ASP A 302 -11.07 -47.67 23.00
CA ASP A 302 -11.68 -48.56 23.95
C ASP A 302 -11.03 -49.94 23.80
N GLY A 303 -10.39 -50.42 24.89
CA GLY A 303 -9.86 -51.74 25.08
C GLY A 303 -10.90 -52.69 25.67
#